data_a66dd64cdc0f8206c9f0f11f6bd95989
#
_entry.id   a66dd64cdc0f8206c9f0f11f6bd95989
#
_cell.length_a   1.000
_cell.length_b   1.000
_cell.length_c   1.000
_cell.angle_alpha   90.00
_cell.angle_beta   90.00
_cell.angle_gamma   90.00
#
_symmetry.space_group_name_H-M   'P 1'
#
loop_
_entity.id
_entity.type
_entity.pdbx_description
1 polymer ?
#
loop_
_entity_poly.entity_id
_entity_poly.type
_entity_poly.pdbx_seq_one_letter_code
_entity_poly.pdbx_strand_id
1 'polypeptide(L)' 'GYSLEDSYFYSDSMNDLPLLEQVDHPVAVDPDPNLRAEALKRGWPVISLRD' A
#
# COMPACT_ATOMS: atom_id res chain seq x y z
N GLY A 1 -6.67 6.24 3.48
CA GLY A 1 -5.70 6.91 4.29
C GLY A 1 -4.30 6.37 4.12
N TYR A 2 -3.36 7.07 4.70
CA TYR A 2 -1.96 6.67 4.64
C TYR A 2 -1.22 7.19 5.86
N SER A 3 -0.07 6.61 6.11
CA SER A 3 0.85 7.11 7.11
C SER A 3 2.28 6.76 6.69
N LEU A 4 3.24 7.48 7.26
CA LEU A 4 4.65 7.27 6.99
C LEU A 4 5.38 7.04 8.30
N GLU A 5 6.07 5.93 8.41
CA GLU A 5 6.71 5.52 9.65
C GLU A 5 7.96 4.71 9.33
N ASP A 6 9.11 5.17 9.80
CA ASP A 6 10.37 4.45 9.61
C ASP A 6 10.64 4.12 8.14
N SER A 7 10.36 5.07 7.26
CA SER A 7 10.54 4.93 5.80
C SER A 7 9.54 4.00 5.14
N TYR A 8 8.56 3.51 5.88
CA TYR A 8 7.45 2.74 5.31
C TYR A 8 6.29 3.67 5.02
N PHE A 9 5.66 3.46 3.89
CA PHE A 9 4.49 4.24 3.50
C PHE A 9 3.29 3.30 3.46
N TYR A 10 2.34 3.53 4.33
CA TYR A 10 1.14 2.70 4.43
C TYR A 10 -0.02 3.38 3.73
N SER A 11 -0.69 2.65 2.86
CA SER A 11 -1.81 3.20 2.11
C SER A 11 -2.90 2.17 1.92
N ASP A 12 -4.14 2.64 1.85
CA ASP A 12 -5.31 1.78 1.63
C ASP A 12 -6.04 2.13 0.34
N SER A 13 -5.53 3.09 -0.42
CA SER A 13 -6.25 3.61 -1.58
C SER A 13 -5.38 3.63 -2.83
N MET A 14 -5.98 3.28 -3.96
CA MET A 14 -5.32 3.36 -5.25
C MET A 14 -4.90 4.79 -5.61
N ASN A 15 -5.56 5.77 -5.01
CA ASN A 15 -5.22 7.18 -5.25
C ASN A 15 -3.80 7.51 -4.80
N ASP A 16 -3.25 6.74 -3.89
CA ASP A 16 -1.89 6.95 -3.38
C ASP A 16 -0.85 6.19 -4.19
N LEU A 17 -1.25 5.54 -5.27
CA LEU A 17 -0.32 4.72 -6.05
C LEU A 17 0.92 5.48 -6.50
N PRO A 18 0.81 6.72 -7.01
CA PRO A 18 2.01 7.45 -7.42
C PRO A 18 3.00 7.65 -6.27
N LEU A 19 2.49 7.84 -5.05
CA LEU A 19 3.34 7.98 -3.88
C LEU A 19 3.95 6.65 -3.48
N LEU A 20 3.17 5.58 -3.57
CA LEU A 20 3.68 4.25 -3.27
C LEU A 20 4.82 3.86 -4.20
N GLU A 21 4.76 4.30 -5.44
CA GLU A 21 5.81 4.00 -6.41
C GLU A 21 7.12 4.73 -6.12
N GLN A 22 7.07 5.79 -5.33
CA GLN A 22 8.23 6.63 -5.06
C GLN A 22 8.91 6.34 -3.75
N VAL A 23 8.27 5.60 -2.87
CA VAL A 23 8.86 5.32 -1.56
C VAL A 23 9.63 4.00 -1.60
N ASP A 24 10.54 3.85 -0.64
CA ASP A 24 11.37 2.65 -0.57
C ASP A 24 10.60 1.43 -0.11
N HIS A 25 9.64 1.64 0.80
CA HIS A 25 8.90 0.52 1.40
C HIS A 25 7.40 0.79 1.38
N PRO A 26 6.76 0.62 0.22
CA PRO A 26 5.32 0.77 0.14
C PRO A 26 4.62 -0.43 0.76
N VAL A 27 3.57 -0.17 1.53
CA VAL A 27 2.79 -1.23 2.17
C VAL A 27 1.30 -0.93 1.94
N ALA A 28 0.58 -1.92 1.44
CA ALA A 28 -0.86 -1.80 1.26
C ALA A 28 -1.56 -2.33 2.51
N VAL A 29 -2.31 -1.47 3.20
CA VAL A 29 -3.00 -1.83 4.43
C VAL A 29 -4.49 -1.83 4.15
N ASP A 30 -5.12 -2.99 4.25
CA ASP A 30 -6.56 -3.15 4.00
C ASP A 30 -6.93 -2.48 2.68
N PRO A 31 -6.19 -2.76 1.61
CA PRO A 31 -6.36 -2.00 0.36
C PRO A 31 -7.70 -2.31 -0.31
N ASP A 32 -8.15 -1.35 -1.13
CA ASP A 32 -9.29 -1.62 -1.97
C ASP A 32 -8.89 -2.67 -3.03
N PRO A 33 -9.87 -3.26 -3.73
CA PRO A 33 -9.56 -4.34 -4.68
C PRO A 33 -8.56 -3.94 -5.76
N ASN A 34 -8.63 -2.69 -6.19
CA ASN A 34 -7.71 -2.21 -7.23
C ASN A 34 -6.28 -2.11 -6.70
N LEU A 35 -6.10 -1.51 -5.53
CA LEU A 35 -4.78 -1.39 -4.95
C LEU A 35 -4.23 -2.76 -4.57
N ARG A 36 -5.09 -3.63 -4.07
CA ARG A 36 -4.66 -4.97 -3.70
C ARG A 36 -4.08 -5.71 -4.90
N ALA A 37 -4.80 -5.66 -6.02
CA ALA A 37 -4.33 -6.34 -7.23
C ALA A 37 -2.99 -5.76 -7.68
N GLU A 38 -2.86 -4.45 -7.63
CA GLU A 38 -1.63 -3.79 -8.05
C GLU A 38 -0.48 -4.14 -7.11
N ALA A 39 -0.73 -4.16 -5.82
CA ALA A 39 0.29 -4.49 -4.84
C ALA A 39 0.81 -5.91 -5.04
N LEU A 40 -0.09 -6.85 -5.28
CA LEU A 40 0.30 -8.24 -5.53
C LEU A 40 1.10 -8.35 -6.81
N LYS A 41 0.70 -7.62 -7.83
CA LYS A 41 1.39 -7.63 -9.11
C LYS A 41 2.82 -7.10 -8.97
N ARG A 42 3.00 -6.09 -8.15
CA ARG A 42 4.32 -5.46 -7.97
C ARG A 42 5.15 -6.11 -6.87
N GLY A 43 4.57 -7.06 -6.15
CA GLY A 43 5.28 -7.73 -5.07
C GLY A 43 5.35 -6.92 -3.79
N TRP A 44 4.47 -5.95 -3.62
CA TRP A 44 4.41 -5.17 -2.39
C TRP A 44 3.70 -5.94 -1.29
N PRO A 45 4.10 -5.75 -0.02
CA PRO A 45 3.40 -6.40 1.08
C PRO A 45 1.97 -5.86 1.23
N VAL A 46 1.06 -6.77 1.54
CA VAL A 46 -0.34 -6.42 1.77
C VAL A 46 -0.71 -6.88 3.17
N ILE A 47 -1.20 -5.96 3.97
CA ILE A 47 -1.59 -6.24 5.35
C ILE A 47 -3.09 -6.06 5.48
N SER A 48 -3.75 -7.00 6.12
CA SER A 48 -5.17 -6.89 6.42
C SER A 48 -5.35 -6.70 7.91
N LEU A 49 -6.08 -5.66 8.28
CA LEU A 49 -6.41 -5.38 9.67
C LEU A 49 -7.73 -6.00 10.08
N ARG A 50 -8.44 -6.58 9.12
CA ARG A 50 -9.70 -7.27 9.35
C ARG A 50 -9.51 -8.76 9.20
N ASP A 51 -10.20 -9.47 10.02
CA ASP A 51 -10.17 -10.93 9.92
C ASP A 51 -11.16 -11.46 8.90
#